data_6aaebec0bbddd4c99502a7c2506ebeef
#
_entry.id   6aaebec0bbddd4c99502a7c2506ebeef
#
_cell.length_a   1.000
_cell.length_b   1.000
_cell.length_c   1.000
_cell.angle_alpha   90.00
_cell.angle_beta   90.00
_cell.angle_gamma   90.00
#
_symmetry.space_group_name_H-M   'P 1'
#
loop_
_entity.id
_entity.type
_entity.pdbx_description
1 polymer ?
#
loop_
_entity_poly.entity_id
_entity_poly.type
_entity_poly.pdbx_seq_one_letter_code
_entity_poly.pdbx_strand_id
1 'polypeptide(L)'
;MLSNKTFEKISSIGKKQWNECSNNENPFLSYTFLKNLEDSKAIGPGTSWLAKYLCIYNNKKIIAVAPMYIKLDSQGEYVFDHAWANAYYNAGGNYYPKIQLSVPFTPVTGNRILIKANLTSKEKTNIFNYIAGIIINITNNNFSSAHITFCTKEESEFLGKNKFLTRIGEQFHWKNNNYRDFNDFLKSLISRKRKSILKERKSIRNKNIEIILKSKKEITAIDWKYMYDFYINTADKKWGNAYLNEDFFKLLKKNFSDNILIIFAKEDGNTIAAAMHVIGKNTLYGRYWGSSKKIDYLHFELCYYQAIEWAIVNNYEFVEGGAQGPHKIQRGYLPEKTYSSHYIANENFRNAVKEFLNEEEKIINRDIQIINNKFTPFKRN
;
A
#
# COMPACT_ATOMS: atom_id res chain seq x y z
N MET A 1 14.32 23.90 -20.23
CA MET A 1 14.17 24.41 -18.85
C MET A 1 13.05 23.66 -18.18
N LEU A 2 13.25 23.20 -16.93
CA LEU A 2 12.19 22.54 -16.16
C LEU A 2 11.15 23.57 -15.67
N SER A 3 9.89 23.18 -15.73
CA SER A 3 8.78 23.91 -15.12
C SER A 3 7.80 22.93 -14.48
N ASN A 4 6.91 23.43 -13.62
CA ASN A 4 5.94 22.60 -12.93
C ASN A 4 4.54 23.18 -13.01
N LYS A 5 3.55 22.31 -12.84
CA LYS A 5 2.13 22.66 -12.69
C LYS A 5 1.43 21.62 -11.83
N THR A 6 0.47 22.04 -11.03
CA THR A 6 -0.40 21.14 -10.27
C THR A 6 -1.79 21.10 -10.86
N PHE A 7 -2.46 19.95 -10.70
CA PHE A 7 -3.82 19.71 -11.18
C PHE A 7 -4.67 19.10 -10.08
N GLU A 8 -5.91 19.52 -9.97
CA GLU A 8 -6.88 19.01 -8.99
C GLU A 8 -7.63 17.77 -9.47
N LYS A 9 -7.49 17.43 -10.75
CA LYS A 9 -8.08 16.23 -11.37
C LYS A 9 -7.04 15.55 -12.23
N ILE A 10 -6.91 14.21 -12.08
CA ILE A 10 -5.98 13.43 -12.90
C ILE A 10 -6.38 13.46 -14.39
N SER A 11 -7.68 13.65 -14.69
CA SER A 11 -8.19 13.79 -16.05
C SER A 11 -7.61 14.98 -16.81
N SER A 12 -7.19 16.04 -16.09
CA SER A 12 -6.53 17.21 -16.71
C SER A 12 -5.11 16.92 -17.20
N ILE A 13 -4.50 15.83 -16.74
CA ILE A 13 -3.18 15.34 -17.19
C ILE A 13 -3.37 14.36 -18.35
N GLY A 14 -4.38 13.50 -18.26
CA GLY A 14 -4.70 12.49 -19.26
C GLY A 14 -3.99 11.15 -19.03
N LYS A 15 -4.69 10.06 -19.44
CA LYS A 15 -4.26 8.67 -19.19
C LYS A 15 -2.90 8.35 -19.80
N LYS A 16 -2.67 8.79 -21.04
CA LYS A 16 -1.42 8.50 -21.77
C LYS A 16 -0.22 9.13 -21.06
N GLN A 17 -0.29 10.42 -20.76
CA GLN A 17 0.82 11.17 -20.15
C GLN A 17 1.15 10.64 -18.76
N TRP A 18 0.12 10.33 -17.94
CA TRP A 18 0.32 9.76 -16.61
C TRP A 18 0.99 8.38 -16.68
N ASN A 19 0.44 7.48 -17.51
CA ASN A 19 0.93 6.11 -17.60
C ASN A 19 2.32 5.99 -18.25
N GLU A 20 2.72 6.93 -19.12
CA GLU A 20 4.09 7.02 -19.62
C GLU A 20 5.12 7.30 -18.50
N CYS A 21 4.71 7.95 -17.40
CA CYS A 21 5.57 8.18 -16.25
C CYS A 21 5.49 7.04 -15.23
N SER A 22 4.30 6.45 -15.01
CA SER A 22 4.11 5.38 -14.02
C SER A 22 4.63 4.00 -14.48
N ASN A 23 4.95 3.84 -15.77
CA ASN A 23 5.42 2.60 -16.39
C ASN A 23 4.52 1.36 -16.13
N ASN A 24 3.31 1.56 -15.60
CA ASN A 24 2.35 0.53 -15.20
C ASN A 24 2.91 -0.58 -14.28
N GLU A 25 3.98 -0.30 -13.54
CA GLU A 25 4.62 -1.28 -12.66
C GLU A 25 3.81 -1.56 -11.41
N ASN A 26 3.24 -0.49 -10.83
CA ASN A 26 2.41 -0.57 -9.63
C ASN A 26 0.96 -0.23 -10.01
N PRO A 27 0.01 -1.18 -9.89
CA PRO A 27 -1.38 -0.97 -10.31
C PRO A 27 -2.07 0.19 -9.57
N PHE A 28 -1.69 0.47 -8.33
CA PHE A 28 -2.25 1.54 -7.52
C PHE A 28 -1.82 2.95 -7.97
N LEU A 29 -0.71 3.04 -8.72
CA LEU A 29 -0.22 4.29 -9.32
C LEU A 29 -0.70 4.48 -10.77
N SER A 30 -1.51 3.57 -11.30
CA SER A 30 -2.11 3.72 -12.61
C SER A 30 -3.11 4.88 -12.63
N TYR A 31 -3.20 5.54 -13.77
CA TYR A 31 -4.24 6.55 -14.01
C TYR A 31 -5.65 6.05 -13.63
N THR A 32 -5.96 4.82 -14.01
CA THR A 32 -7.29 4.23 -13.80
C THR A 32 -7.62 4.07 -12.32
N PHE A 33 -6.68 3.58 -11.50
CA PHE A 33 -6.91 3.42 -10.08
C PHE A 33 -7.13 4.76 -9.38
N LEU A 34 -6.25 5.75 -9.64
CA LEU A 34 -6.36 7.09 -9.04
C LEU A 34 -7.63 7.81 -9.52
N LYS A 35 -7.99 7.66 -10.77
CA LYS A 35 -9.24 8.20 -11.30
C LYS A 35 -10.47 7.56 -10.66
N ASN A 36 -10.46 6.26 -10.38
CA ASN A 36 -11.55 5.60 -9.69
C ASN A 36 -11.75 6.15 -8.26
N LEU A 37 -10.67 6.52 -7.55
CA LEU A 37 -10.75 7.20 -6.25
C LEU A 37 -11.43 8.58 -6.35
N GLU A 38 -11.12 9.36 -7.39
CA GLU A 38 -11.76 10.66 -7.66
C GLU A 38 -13.24 10.50 -8.05
N ASP A 39 -13.51 9.66 -9.06
CA ASP A 39 -14.86 9.50 -9.63
C ASP A 39 -15.85 8.94 -8.61
N SER A 40 -15.38 8.10 -7.68
CA SER A 40 -16.17 7.60 -6.57
C SER A 40 -16.36 8.61 -5.43
N LYS A 41 -15.68 9.77 -5.49
CA LYS A 41 -15.63 10.76 -4.41
C LYS A 41 -15.05 10.21 -3.09
N ALA A 42 -14.25 9.14 -3.15
CA ALA A 42 -13.46 8.69 -2.00
C ALA A 42 -12.37 9.71 -1.64
N ILE A 43 -11.93 10.50 -2.62
CA ILE A 43 -11.05 11.66 -2.47
C ILE A 43 -11.65 12.87 -3.20
N GLY A 44 -11.22 14.08 -2.85
CA GLY A 44 -11.67 15.32 -3.47
C GLY A 44 -12.47 16.22 -2.53
N PRO A 45 -13.23 17.18 -3.04
CA PRO A 45 -14.00 18.11 -2.24
C PRO A 45 -14.93 17.40 -1.24
N GLY A 46 -14.93 17.85 0.01
CA GLY A 46 -15.70 17.23 1.11
C GLY A 46 -14.99 16.09 1.82
N THR A 47 -13.78 15.72 1.40
CA THR A 47 -12.91 14.73 2.07
C THR A 47 -11.66 15.38 2.63
N SER A 48 -10.88 14.64 3.41
CA SER A 48 -9.56 15.11 3.89
C SER A 48 -8.43 14.92 2.86
N TRP A 49 -8.72 14.42 1.66
CA TRP A 49 -7.76 14.17 0.58
C TRP A 49 -8.04 15.07 -0.62
N LEU A 50 -7.42 16.25 -0.68
CA LEU A 50 -7.62 17.18 -1.79
C LEU A 50 -6.50 17.02 -2.83
N ALA A 51 -6.83 16.52 -4.01
CA ALA A 51 -5.85 16.23 -5.05
C ALA A 51 -5.14 17.51 -5.55
N LYS A 52 -3.82 17.40 -5.70
CA LYS A 52 -2.91 18.42 -6.24
C LYS A 52 -1.78 17.74 -7.04
N TYR A 53 -2.15 16.89 -7.99
CA TYR A 53 -1.18 16.13 -8.80
C TYR A 53 -0.10 17.03 -9.37
N LEU A 54 1.16 16.76 -9.02
CA LEU A 54 2.29 17.52 -9.50
C LEU A 54 2.78 16.98 -10.85
N CYS A 55 2.94 17.84 -11.84
CA CYS A 55 3.53 17.53 -13.14
C CYS A 55 4.78 18.35 -13.38
N ILE A 56 5.83 17.71 -13.86
CA ILE A 56 7.08 18.32 -14.27
C ILE A 56 7.21 18.30 -15.78
N TYR A 57 7.51 19.45 -16.35
CA TYR A 57 7.64 19.64 -17.78
C TYR A 57 9.10 19.92 -18.16
N ASN A 58 9.51 19.39 -19.30
CA ASN A 58 10.67 19.83 -20.06
C ASN A 58 10.21 20.20 -21.47
N ASN A 59 10.42 21.45 -21.86
CA ASN A 59 9.98 21.96 -23.17
C ASN A 59 8.52 21.61 -23.50
N LYS A 60 7.60 21.93 -22.61
CA LYS A 60 6.13 21.65 -22.70
C LYS A 60 5.73 20.16 -22.67
N LYS A 61 6.67 19.21 -22.57
CA LYS A 61 6.37 17.78 -22.44
C LYS A 61 6.44 17.36 -20.98
N ILE A 62 5.46 16.61 -20.49
CA ILE A 62 5.49 16.01 -19.18
C ILE A 62 6.56 14.93 -19.16
N ILE A 63 7.47 15.01 -18.18
CA ILE A 63 8.58 14.07 -17.98
C ILE A 63 8.52 13.36 -16.63
N ALA A 64 7.81 13.93 -15.65
CA ALA A 64 7.53 13.30 -14.37
C ALA A 64 6.19 13.76 -13.81
N VAL A 65 5.57 12.90 -12.99
CA VAL A 65 4.34 13.19 -12.25
C VAL A 65 4.43 12.65 -10.83
N ALA A 66 3.66 13.22 -9.89
CA ALA A 66 3.55 12.70 -8.54
C ALA A 66 2.11 12.81 -8.03
N PRO A 67 1.59 11.75 -7.36
CA PRO A 67 0.27 11.76 -6.71
C PRO A 67 0.37 12.56 -5.41
N MET A 68 0.20 13.88 -5.50
CA MET A 68 0.29 14.82 -4.40
C MET A 68 -1.12 15.27 -3.97
N TYR A 69 -1.29 15.45 -2.66
CA TYR A 69 -2.55 15.84 -2.05
C TYR A 69 -2.30 16.89 -0.95
N ILE A 70 -3.28 17.75 -0.70
CA ILE A 70 -3.41 18.50 0.54
C ILE A 70 -4.24 17.66 1.49
N LYS A 71 -3.69 17.38 2.69
CA LYS A 71 -4.33 16.59 3.72
C LYS A 71 -4.81 17.47 4.87
N LEU A 72 -6.06 17.25 5.26
CA LEU A 72 -6.71 17.98 6.36
C LEU A 72 -6.67 17.22 7.70
N ASP A 73 -6.24 15.97 7.68
CA ASP A 73 -6.05 15.07 8.84
C ASP A 73 -4.97 14.03 8.54
N SER A 74 -4.79 13.01 9.40
CA SER A 74 -3.88 11.87 9.18
C SER A 74 -4.60 10.53 8.96
N GLN A 75 -5.84 10.58 8.47
CA GLN A 75 -6.63 9.38 8.18
C GLN A 75 -6.27 8.78 6.81
N GLY A 76 -6.19 7.44 6.75
CA GLY A 76 -6.00 6.70 5.49
C GLY A 76 -4.57 6.73 4.92
N GLU A 77 -3.57 7.18 5.66
CA GLU A 77 -2.17 7.27 5.25
C GLU A 77 -1.35 6.02 5.61
N TYR A 78 -1.73 5.32 6.69
CA TYR A 78 -1.07 4.13 7.26
C TYR A 78 0.38 4.34 7.73
N VAL A 79 0.88 5.58 7.70
CA VAL A 79 2.11 6.02 8.38
C VAL A 79 1.66 7.04 9.41
N PHE A 80 1.53 6.57 10.66
CA PHE A 80 0.88 7.36 11.70
C PHE A 80 1.78 8.47 12.23
N ASP A 81 1.32 9.70 12.12
CA ASP A 81 1.99 10.91 12.62
C ASP A 81 1.14 11.69 13.64
N HIS A 82 0.12 11.04 14.22
CA HIS A 82 -0.75 11.64 15.22
C HIS A 82 0.02 12.21 16.44
N ALA A 83 1.09 11.51 16.86
CA ALA A 83 1.93 11.98 17.95
C ALA A 83 2.65 13.29 17.58
N TRP A 84 3.09 13.42 16.32
CA TRP A 84 3.71 14.65 15.82
C TRP A 84 2.70 15.79 15.75
N ALA A 85 1.48 15.50 15.25
CA ALA A 85 0.41 16.50 15.20
C ALA A 85 0.08 17.03 16.61
N ASN A 86 -0.10 16.15 17.58
CA ASN A 86 -0.38 16.50 18.96
C ASN A 86 0.79 17.32 19.57
N ALA A 87 2.04 16.91 19.38
CA ALA A 87 3.20 17.64 19.87
C ALA A 87 3.30 19.04 19.24
N TYR A 88 3.00 19.17 17.94
CA TYR A 88 3.02 20.44 17.24
C TYR A 88 1.92 21.39 17.73
N TYR A 89 0.70 20.90 17.98
CA TYR A 89 -0.40 21.66 18.58
C TYR A 89 -0.04 22.12 20.01
N ASN A 90 0.53 21.23 20.82
CA ASN A 90 0.95 21.57 22.19
C ASN A 90 2.06 22.63 22.22
N ALA A 91 2.85 22.73 21.15
CA ALA A 91 3.83 23.80 20.94
C ALA A 91 3.24 25.08 20.33
N GLY A 92 1.90 25.20 20.21
CA GLY A 92 1.20 26.37 19.68
C GLY A 92 1.16 26.45 18.15
N GLY A 93 1.53 25.39 17.42
CA GLY A 93 1.49 25.35 15.95
C GLY A 93 0.22 24.71 15.40
N ASN A 94 -0.09 24.96 14.14
CA ASN A 94 -1.15 24.31 13.39
C ASN A 94 -0.55 23.23 12.47
N TYR A 95 -0.78 21.96 12.77
CA TYR A 95 -0.20 20.85 11.99
C TYR A 95 -0.87 20.66 10.63
N TYR A 96 -2.18 20.82 10.56
CA TYR A 96 -2.94 20.73 9.31
C TYR A 96 -3.30 22.11 8.77
N PRO A 97 -3.41 22.27 7.44
CA PRO A 97 -3.19 21.25 6.40
C PRO A 97 -1.71 20.92 6.18
N LYS A 98 -1.46 19.73 5.63
CA LYS A 98 -0.12 19.24 5.26
C LYS A 98 -0.10 18.71 3.82
N ILE A 99 1.09 18.55 3.23
CA ILE A 99 1.26 17.91 1.93
C ILE A 99 1.46 16.42 2.11
N GLN A 100 0.82 15.62 1.25
CA GLN A 100 0.96 14.18 1.20
C GLN A 100 1.22 13.69 -0.23
N LEU A 101 2.33 12.97 -0.46
CA LEU A 101 2.57 12.20 -1.67
C LEU A 101 2.41 10.72 -1.35
N SER A 102 1.34 10.11 -1.83
CA SER A 102 1.03 8.70 -1.56
C SER A 102 -0.08 8.20 -2.49
N VAL A 103 -0.42 6.93 -2.37
CA VAL A 103 -1.69 6.42 -2.88
C VAL A 103 -2.69 6.40 -1.73
N PRO A 104 -3.82 7.13 -1.82
CA PRO A 104 -4.82 7.17 -0.76
C PRO A 104 -5.29 5.76 -0.37
N PHE A 105 -5.45 5.52 0.94
CA PHE A 105 -5.96 4.28 1.53
C PHE A 105 -5.17 3.02 1.18
N THR A 106 -3.89 3.17 0.74
CA THR A 106 -3.12 2.08 0.14
C THR A 106 -1.70 2.01 0.71
N PRO A 107 -1.44 1.20 1.74
CA PRO A 107 -0.12 1.04 2.34
C PRO A 107 0.75 0.07 1.52
N VAL A 108 1.06 0.44 0.28
CA VAL A 108 1.87 -0.35 -0.65
C VAL A 108 3.09 0.45 -1.05
N THR A 109 4.27 -0.16 -0.96
CA THR A 109 5.54 0.45 -1.38
C THR A 109 5.60 0.63 -2.89
N GLY A 110 6.15 1.75 -3.33
CA GLY A 110 6.40 2.05 -4.74
C GLY A 110 6.86 3.49 -4.94
N ASN A 111 7.29 3.79 -6.15
CA ASN A 111 7.71 5.15 -6.49
C ASN A 111 6.59 6.15 -6.24
N ARG A 112 6.93 7.27 -5.65
CA ARG A 112 6.01 8.41 -5.44
C ARG A 112 6.31 9.56 -6.40
N ILE A 113 7.50 9.56 -6.96
CA ILE A 113 7.93 10.44 -8.05
C ILE A 113 8.08 9.58 -9.30
N LEU A 114 7.07 9.64 -10.16
CA LEU A 114 6.97 8.82 -11.35
C LEU A 114 7.67 9.54 -12.51
N ILE A 115 8.77 8.97 -13.00
CA ILE A 115 9.62 9.58 -14.02
C ILE A 115 9.63 8.69 -15.27
N LYS A 116 9.57 9.29 -16.46
CA LYS A 116 9.67 8.56 -17.74
C LYS A 116 10.92 7.69 -17.79
N ALA A 117 10.77 6.44 -18.26
CA ALA A 117 11.84 5.45 -18.25
C ALA A 117 13.05 5.81 -19.09
N ASN A 118 12.85 6.52 -20.20
CA ASN A 118 13.87 6.82 -21.22
C ASN A 118 14.82 7.96 -20.86
N LEU A 119 14.79 8.45 -19.62
CA LEU A 119 15.69 9.50 -19.16
C LEU A 119 16.97 8.92 -18.55
N THR A 120 18.08 9.62 -18.73
CA THR A 120 19.37 9.27 -18.14
C THR A 120 19.38 9.41 -16.63
N SER A 121 20.29 8.76 -15.93
CA SER A 121 20.43 8.88 -14.47
C SER A 121 20.66 10.33 -14.02
N LYS A 122 21.41 11.13 -14.78
CA LYS A 122 21.65 12.54 -14.51
C LYS A 122 20.36 13.37 -14.60
N GLU A 123 19.54 13.13 -15.64
CA GLU A 123 18.25 13.79 -15.81
C GLU A 123 17.28 13.42 -14.68
N LYS A 124 17.21 12.14 -14.32
CA LYS A 124 16.40 11.68 -13.17
C LYS A 124 16.83 12.37 -11.87
N THR A 125 18.13 12.44 -11.60
CA THR A 125 18.66 13.14 -10.43
C THR A 125 18.26 14.62 -10.42
N ASN A 126 18.36 15.30 -11.56
CA ASN A 126 17.95 16.71 -11.67
C ASN A 126 16.44 16.90 -11.44
N ILE A 127 15.62 15.98 -11.93
CA ILE A 127 14.16 16.00 -11.71
C ILE A 127 13.83 15.78 -10.22
N PHE A 128 14.48 14.83 -9.56
CA PHE A 128 14.30 14.60 -8.13
C PHE A 128 14.67 15.84 -7.31
N ASN A 129 15.83 16.47 -7.57
CA ASN A 129 16.25 17.70 -6.90
C ASN A 129 15.24 18.83 -7.13
N TYR A 130 14.75 18.98 -8.36
CA TYR A 130 13.77 19.99 -8.71
C TYR A 130 12.44 19.78 -7.95
N ILE A 131 11.94 18.53 -7.90
CA ILE A 131 10.71 18.19 -7.16
C ILE A 131 10.89 18.39 -5.65
N ALA A 132 12.02 17.97 -5.07
CA ALA A 132 12.32 18.18 -3.66
C ALA A 132 12.32 19.68 -3.33
N GLY A 133 12.94 20.51 -4.17
CA GLY A 133 12.93 21.97 -4.03
C GLY A 133 11.52 22.57 -4.10
N ILE A 134 10.68 22.10 -5.02
CA ILE A 134 9.26 22.53 -5.12
C ILE A 134 8.51 22.18 -3.84
N ILE A 135 8.61 20.93 -3.36
CA ILE A 135 7.89 20.48 -2.16
C ILE A 135 8.32 21.29 -0.94
N ILE A 136 9.64 21.50 -0.76
CA ILE A 136 10.18 22.32 0.33
C ILE A 136 9.65 23.75 0.26
N ASN A 137 9.69 24.37 -0.92
CA ASN A 137 9.23 25.75 -1.10
C ASN A 137 7.73 25.90 -0.81
N ILE A 138 6.90 25.00 -1.35
CA ILE A 138 5.45 25.03 -1.10
C ILE A 138 5.16 24.79 0.38
N THR A 139 5.88 23.85 1.02
CA THR A 139 5.69 23.55 2.45
C THR A 139 6.03 24.76 3.31
N ASN A 140 7.20 25.38 3.10
CA ASN A 140 7.62 26.52 3.90
C ASN A 140 6.67 27.73 3.81
N ASN A 141 5.99 27.89 2.68
CA ASN A 141 5.12 29.04 2.47
C ASN A 141 3.67 28.81 2.96
N ASN A 142 3.19 27.56 2.98
CA ASN A 142 1.75 27.32 3.12
C ASN A 142 1.35 26.14 4.04
N PHE A 143 2.31 25.29 4.45
CA PHE A 143 1.99 24.06 5.16
C PHE A 143 2.97 23.80 6.31
N SER A 144 2.55 23.01 7.29
CA SER A 144 3.42 22.59 8.39
C SER A 144 4.48 21.59 7.96
N SER A 145 4.13 20.70 7.04
CA SER A 145 4.94 19.55 6.67
C SER A 145 4.57 18.96 5.31
N ALA A 146 5.46 18.14 4.75
CA ALA A 146 5.23 17.31 3.59
C ALA A 146 5.68 15.86 3.89
N HIS A 147 4.86 14.90 3.50
CA HIS A 147 5.07 13.49 3.75
C HIS A 147 5.02 12.70 2.45
N ILE A 148 6.01 11.87 2.20
CA ILE A 148 6.12 10.97 1.04
C ILE A 148 6.13 9.56 1.62
N THR A 149 4.95 8.93 1.72
CA THR A 149 4.79 7.67 2.46
C THR A 149 4.85 6.46 1.55
N PHE A 150 5.45 5.36 2.05
CA PHE A 150 5.69 4.11 1.32
C PHE A 150 6.44 4.32 0.00
N CYS A 151 7.37 5.26 -0.02
CA CYS A 151 8.29 5.44 -1.13
C CYS A 151 9.31 4.30 -1.20
N THR A 152 10.04 4.19 -2.31
CA THR A 152 11.13 3.22 -2.40
C THR A 152 12.32 3.64 -1.54
N LYS A 153 13.20 2.69 -1.23
CA LYS A 153 14.44 2.98 -0.49
C LYS A 153 15.27 4.03 -1.22
N GLU A 154 15.42 3.89 -2.52
CA GLU A 154 16.18 4.78 -3.39
C GLU A 154 15.60 6.20 -3.37
N GLU A 155 14.27 6.34 -3.44
CA GLU A 155 13.61 7.65 -3.30
C GLU A 155 13.87 8.27 -1.93
N SER A 156 13.78 7.46 -0.85
CA SER A 156 13.99 7.94 0.50
C SER A 156 15.45 8.39 0.71
N GLU A 157 16.42 7.62 0.24
CA GLU A 157 17.84 7.98 0.30
C GLU A 157 18.13 9.28 -0.47
N PHE A 158 17.49 9.43 -1.63
CA PHE A 158 17.62 10.64 -2.44
C PHE A 158 17.02 11.87 -1.74
N LEU A 159 15.80 11.72 -1.21
CA LEU A 159 15.12 12.79 -0.47
C LEU A 159 15.87 13.16 0.80
N GLY A 160 16.51 12.20 1.47
CA GLY A 160 17.37 12.44 2.64
C GLY A 160 18.53 13.38 2.35
N LYS A 161 19.12 13.31 1.14
CA LYS A 161 20.15 14.27 0.68
C LYS A 161 19.57 15.68 0.48
N ASN A 162 18.25 15.82 0.37
CA ASN A 162 17.51 17.06 0.15
C ASN A 162 16.73 17.52 1.40
N LYS A 163 17.27 17.32 2.60
CA LYS A 163 16.72 17.77 3.90
C LYS A 163 15.43 17.06 4.37
N PHE A 164 14.97 16.00 3.70
CA PHE A 164 13.89 15.19 4.23
C PHE A 164 14.41 14.22 5.29
N LEU A 165 13.59 13.98 6.28
CA LEU A 165 13.85 12.95 7.30
C LEU A 165 13.35 11.60 6.80
N THR A 166 14.16 10.57 6.89
CA THR A 166 13.74 9.20 6.59
C THR A 166 13.07 8.59 7.81
N ARG A 167 11.91 7.98 7.61
CA ARG A 167 11.25 7.11 8.59
C ARG A 167 11.21 5.70 8.06
N ILE A 168 11.69 4.74 8.85
CA ILE A 168 11.61 3.32 8.55
C ILE A 168 10.41 2.74 9.29
N GLY A 169 9.62 1.94 8.59
CA GLY A 169 8.57 1.10 9.14
C GLY A 169 8.80 -0.36 8.76
N GLU A 170 7.85 -1.22 9.12
CA GLU A 170 7.88 -2.62 8.72
C GLU A 170 6.53 -3.09 8.17
N GLN A 171 6.59 -4.01 7.21
CA GLN A 171 5.46 -4.80 6.74
C GLN A 171 5.90 -6.27 6.63
N PHE A 172 4.93 -7.18 6.48
CA PHE A 172 5.23 -8.60 6.37
C PHE A 172 4.89 -9.08 4.97
N HIS A 173 5.91 -9.50 4.22
CA HIS A 173 5.78 -10.00 2.85
C HIS A 173 6.18 -11.47 2.78
N TRP A 174 5.46 -12.23 1.98
CA TRP A 174 5.87 -13.57 1.59
C TRP A 174 6.65 -13.48 0.27
N LYS A 175 7.78 -14.17 0.20
CA LYS A 175 8.64 -14.25 -0.99
C LYS A 175 8.62 -15.66 -1.56
N ASN A 176 8.43 -15.75 -2.87
CA ASN A 176 8.56 -17.00 -3.60
C ASN A 176 10.05 -17.31 -3.84
N ASN A 177 10.53 -18.36 -3.22
CA ASN A 177 11.89 -18.87 -3.44
C ASN A 177 11.91 -19.97 -4.53
N ASN A 178 11.18 -19.75 -5.62
CA ASN A 178 11.01 -20.68 -6.74
C ASN A 178 10.38 -22.01 -6.32
N TYR A 179 9.39 -21.95 -5.44
CA TYR A 179 8.63 -23.14 -5.05
C TYR A 179 7.84 -23.68 -6.24
N ARG A 180 7.88 -25.01 -6.43
CA ARG A 180 7.12 -25.71 -7.50
C ARG A 180 5.64 -25.76 -7.21
N ASP A 181 5.28 -25.92 -5.95
CA ASP A 181 3.92 -26.02 -5.43
C ASP A 181 3.86 -25.59 -3.95
N PHE A 182 2.65 -25.55 -3.41
CA PHE A 182 2.44 -25.21 -2.00
C PHE A 182 3.08 -26.22 -1.03
N ASN A 183 3.20 -27.50 -1.40
CA ASN A 183 3.85 -28.52 -0.57
C ASN A 183 5.37 -28.28 -0.52
N ASP A 184 5.96 -27.81 -1.60
CA ASP A 184 7.37 -27.47 -1.65
C ASP A 184 7.66 -26.26 -0.72
N PHE A 185 6.80 -25.24 -0.74
CA PHE A 185 6.82 -24.17 0.26
C PHE A 185 6.70 -24.73 1.69
N LEU A 186 5.75 -25.62 1.97
CA LEU A 186 5.60 -26.22 3.29
C LEU A 186 6.85 -27.00 3.74
N LYS A 187 7.58 -27.64 2.82
CA LYS A 187 8.83 -28.36 3.12
C LYS A 187 9.96 -27.42 3.55
N SER A 188 9.96 -26.16 3.12
CA SER A 188 10.93 -25.16 3.55
C SER A 188 10.74 -24.73 5.01
N LEU A 189 9.55 -24.96 5.58
CA LEU A 189 9.20 -24.60 6.94
C LEU A 189 9.70 -25.63 7.98
N ILE A 190 9.98 -25.16 9.19
CA ILE A 190 10.22 -26.05 10.34
C ILE A 190 8.97 -26.92 10.60
N SER A 191 9.20 -28.15 11.09
CA SER A 191 8.15 -29.17 11.24
C SER A 191 6.92 -28.68 12.01
N ARG A 192 7.11 -27.94 13.09
CA ARG A 192 6.03 -27.39 13.91
C ARG A 192 5.13 -26.45 13.11
N LYS A 193 5.70 -25.52 12.32
CA LYS A 193 4.94 -24.55 11.54
C LYS A 193 4.21 -25.21 10.38
N ARG A 194 4.89 -26.11 9.66
CA ARG A 194 4.27 -26.95 8.62
C ARG A 194 3.05 -27.71 9.14
N LYS A 195 3.17 -28.39 10.29
CA LYS A 195 2.06 -29.13 10.91
C LYS A 195 0.90 -28.20 11.29
N SER A 196 1.21 -26.98 11.80
CA SER A 196 0.18 -25.99 12.14
C SER A 196 -0.62 -25.56 10.90
N ILE A 197 0.05 -25.20 9.81
CA ILE A 197 -0.61 -24.79 8.56
C ILE A 197 -1.48 -25.92 8.00
N LEU A 198 -0.95 -27.17 7.97
CA LEU A 198 -1.72 -28.32 7.51
C LEU A 198 -2.97 -28.56 8.37
N LYS A 199 -2.87 -28.40 9.71
CA LYS A 199 -4.02 -28.53 10.63
C LYS A 199 -5.05 -27.43 10.36
N GLU A 200 -4.62 -26.18 10.17
CA GLU A 200 -5.50 -25.04 9.88
C GLU A 200 -6.27 -25.27 8.56
N ARG A 201 -5.58 -25.63 7.48
CA ARG A 201 -6.21 -25.95 6.19
C ARG A 201 -7.13 -27.16 6.26
N LYS A 202 -6.74 -28.23 6.99
CA LYS A 202 -7.60 -29.40 7.22
C LYS A 202 -8.89 -29.03 7.96
N SER A 203 -8.81 -28.11 8.94
CA SER A 203 -10.00 -27.63 9.67
C SER A 203 -11.04 -26.98 8.75
N ILE A 204 -10.61 -26.22 7.73
CA ILE A 204 -11.51 -25.61 6.75
C ILE A 204 -12.13 -26.67 5.84
N ARG A 205 -11.33 -27.61 5.32
CA ARG A 205 -11.83 -28.71 4.47
C ARG A 205 -12.87 -29.59 5.18
N ASN A 206 -12.65 -29.88 6.47
CA ASN A 206 -13.57 -30.69 7.27
C ASN A 206 -14.93 -30.01 7.55
N LYS A 207 -15.05 -28.70 7.28
CA LYS A 207 -16.31 -27.93 7.44
C LYS A 207 -17.12 -27.84 6.14
N ASN A 208 -16.72 -28.59 5.10
CA ASN A 208 -17.34 -28.53 3.77
C ASN A 208 -17.40 -27.12 3.18
N ILE A 209 -16.39 -26.31 3.49
CA ILE A 209 -16.27 -24.96 2.93
C ILE A 209 -15.55 -25.06 1.58
N GLU A 210 -16.27 -24.68 0.54
CA GLU A 210 -15.72 -24.58 -0.80
C GLU A 210 -14.97 -23.27 -0.97
N ILE A 211 -13.74 -23.32 -1.51
CA ILE A 211 -12.93 -22.16 -1.82
C ILE A 211 -12.92 -21.94 -3.34
N ILE A 212 -13.34 -20.75 -3.77
CA ILE A 212 -13.46 -20.39 -5.18
C ILE A 212 -12.63 -19.14 -5.45
N LEU A 213 -11.72 -19.25 -6.41
CA LEU A 213 -10.92 -18.15 -6.90
C LEU A 213 -11.55 -17.61 -8.18
N LYS A 214 -11.77 -16.31 -8.26
CA LYS A 214 -12.27 -15.62 -9.45
C LYS A 214 -11.41 -14.43 -9.78
N SER A 215 -11.11 -14.24 -11.06
CA SER A 215 -10.34 -13.12 -11.56
C SER A 215 -10.97 -12.54 -12.82
N LYS A 216 -10.67 -11.28 -13.11
CA LYS A 216 -11.09 -10.64 -14.36
C LYS A 216 -12.61 -10.75 -14.62
N LYS A 217 -12.98 -11.29 -15.77
CA LYS A 217 -14.38 -11.43 -16.21
C LYS A 217 -15.18 -12.51 -15.46
N GLU A 218 -14.52 -13.40 -14.73
CA GLU A 218 -15.18 -14.42 -13.90
C GLU A 218 -15.90 -13.79 -12.70
N ILE A 219 -15.47 -12.58 -12.28
CA ILE A 219 -16.08 -11.88 -11.15
C ILE A 219 -17.38 -11.24 -11.59
N THR A 220 -18.51 -11.83 -11.19
CA THR A 220 -19.86 -11.37 -11.54
C THR A 220 -20.29 -10.14 -10.75
N ALA A 221 -21.43 -9.55 -11.10
CA ALA A 221 -21.98 -8.42 -10.36
C ALA A 221 -22.31 -8.77 -8.91
N ILE A 222 -22.81 -9.98 -8.67
CA ILE A 222 -23.15 -10.46 -7.33
C ILE A 222 -21.88 -10.70 -6.49
N ASP A 223 -20.80 -11.17 -7.10
CA ASP A 223 -19.51 -11.35 -6.43
C ASP A 223 -18.96 -10.01 -5.91
N TRP A 224 -19.06 -8.94 -6.72
CA TRP A 224 -18.66 -7.60 -6.32
C TRP A 224 -19.52 -7.06 -5.17
N LYS A 225 -20.81 -7.36 -5.18
CA LYS A 225 -21.71 -6.98 -4.09
C LYS A 225 -21.31 -7.68 -2.79
N TYR A 226 -21.09 -9.01 -2.80
CA TYR A 226 -20.59 -9.73 -1.64
C TYR A 226 -19.27 -9.16 -1.13
N MET A 227 -18.32 -8.86 -2.03
CA MET A 227 -17.03 -8.31 -1.61
C MET A 227 -17.19 -6.95 -0.92
N TYR A 228 -18.06 -6.08 -1.43
CA TYR A 228 -18.35 -4.79 -0.81
C TYR A 228 -19.03 -4.96 0.55
N ASP A 229 -20.05 -5.78 0.65
CA ASP A 229 -20.77 -6.06 1.90
C ASP A 229 -19.82 -6.58 2.99
N PHE A 230 -18.90 -7.48 2.63
CA PHE A 230 -17.88 -7.98 3.56
C PHE A 230 -16.82 -6.92 3.93
N TYR A 231 -16.46 -6.05 3.00
CA TYR A 231 -15.57 -4.93 3.28
C TYR A 231 -16.19 -4.00 4.33
N ILE A 232 -17.45 -3.58 4.15
CA ILE A 232 -18.18 -2.74 5.11
C ILE A 232 -18.28 -3.44 6.47
N ASN A 233 -18.68 -4.70 6.51
CA ASN A 233 -18.77 -5.46 7.77
C ASN A 233 -17.44 -5.46 8.56
N THR A 234 -16.31 -5.53 7.86
CA THR A 234 -15.00 -5.49 8.51
C THR A 234 -14.61 -4.08 8.93
N ALA A 235 -14.92 -3.07 8.13
CA ALA A 235 -14.65 -1.67 8.44
C ALA A 235 -15.40 -1.23 9.70
N ASP A 236 -16.69 -1.52 9.76
CA ASP A 236 -17.55 -1.18 10.91
C ASP A 236 -17.06 -1.82 12.22
N LYS A 237 -16.61 -3.08 12.16
CA LYS A 237 -16.08 -3.79 13.32
C LYS A 237 -14.73 -3.27 13.82
N LYS A 238 -13.89 -2.72 12.93
CA LYS A 238 -12.51 -2.36 13.26
C LYS A 238 -12.27 -0.87 13.39
N TRP A 239 -12.89 -0.05 12.56
CA TRP A 239 -12.53 1.36 12.38
C TRP A 239 -13.71 2.33 12.51
N GLY A 240 -14.94 1.82 12.56
CA GLY A 240 -16.17 2.61 12.65
C GLY A 240 -16.59 3.28 11.36
N ASN A 241 -15.67 3.53 10.41
CA ASN A 241 -15.97 4.13 9.11
C ASN A 241 -15.13 3.50 8.00
N ALA A 242 -15.78 3.19 6.88
CA ALA A 242 -15.12 2.71 5.67
C ALA A 242 -14.54 3.90 4.88
N TYR A 243 -13.29 3.79 4.43
CA TYR A 243 -12.67 4.80 3.56
C TYR A 243 -13.20 4.79 2.13
N LEU A 244 -13.67 3.64 1.66
CA LEU A 244 -14.12 3.42 0.28
C LEU A 244 -15.62 3.13 0.25
N ASN A 245 -16.30 3.71 -0.72
CA ASN A 245 -17.74 3.56 -0.89
C ASN A 245 -18.08 2.54 -1.99
N GLU A 246 -19.36 2.23 -2.16
CA GLU A 246 -19.85 1.28 -3.15
C GLU A 246 -19.49 1.67 -4.58
N ASP A 247 -19.49 2.97 -4.89
CA ASP A 247 -19.19 3.48 -6.24
C ASP A 247 -17.74 3.19 -6.61
N PHE A 248 -16.80 3.20 -5.65
CA PHE A 248 -15.43 2.78 -5.91
C PHE A 248 -15.37 1.31 -6.35
N PHE A 249 -16.10 0.41 -5.69
CA PHE A 249 -16.14 -1.01 -6.07
C PHE A 249 -16.81 -1.22 -7.43
N LYS A 250 -17.86 -0.45 -7.75
CA LYS A 250 -18.49 -0.44 -9.10
C LYS A 250 -17.49 0.00 -10.18
N LEU A 251 -16.66 1.02 -9.88
CA LEU A 251 -15.62 1.50 -10.80
C LEU A 251 -14.46 0.50 -10.94
N LEU A 252 -14.05 -0.18 -9.86
CA LEU A 252 -13.08 -1.29 -9.95
C LEU A 252 -13.60 -2.38 -10.90
N LYS A 253 -14.86 -2.80 -10.74
CA LYS A 253 -15.50 -3.77 -11.66
C LYS A 253 -15.43 -3.30 -13.10
N LYS A 254 -15.77 -2.03 -13.35
CA LYS A 254 -15.87 -1.48 -14.73
C LYS A 254 -14.51 -1.30 -15.39
N ASN A 255 -13.51 -0.79 -14.66
CA ASN A 255 -12.30 -0.23 -15.25
C ASN A 255 -11.00 -0.91 -14.81
N PHE A 256 -11.05 -1.79 -13.80
CA PHE A 256 -9.85 -2.30 -13.13
C PHE A 256 -9.92 -3.81 -12.81
N SER A 257 -10.96 -4.50 -13.27
CA SER A 257 -11.19 -5.92 -12.98
C SER A 257 -10.04 -6.84 -13.42
N ASP A 258 -9.29 -6.47 -14.46
CA ASP A 258 -8.13 -7.24 -14.94
C ASP A 258 -7.00 -7.35 -13.90
N ASN A 259 -6.96 -6.42 -12.94
CA ASN A 259 -6.02 -6.41 -11.84
C ASN A 259 -6.59 -7.01 -10.54
N ILE A 260 -7.75 -7.65 -10.56
CA ILE A 260 -8.42 -8.15 -9.36
C ILE A 260 -8.47 -9.67 -9.33
N LEU A 261 -8.14 -10.21 -8.16
CA LEU A 261 -8.41 -11.59 -7.74
C LEU A 261 -9.26 -11.53 -6.47
N ILE A 262 -10.41 -12.22 -6.48
CA ILE A 262 -11.23 -12.42 -5.29
C ILE A 262 -11.28 -13.91 -4.95
N ILE A 263 -11.01 -14.23 -3.70
CA ILE A 263 -11.04 -15.58 -3.16
C ILE A 263 -12.27 -15.66 -2.24
N PHE A 264 -13.23 -16.47 -2.62
CA PHE A 264 -14.48 -16.67 -1.89
C PHE A 264 -14.46 -17.95 -1.08
N ALA A 265 -15.17 -17.93 0.04
CA ALA A 265 -15.56 -19.15 0.76
C ALA A 265 -17.08 -19.30 0.69
N LYS A 266 -17.52 -20.51 0.34
CA LYS A 266 -18.94 -20.89 0.34
C LYS A 266 -19.19 -22.05 1.30
N GLU A 267 -20.32 -21.97 1.97
CA GLU A 267 -20.87 -23.04 2.84
C GLU A 267 -22.30 -23.29 2.39
N ASP A 268 -22.61 -24.52 2.03
CA ASP A 268 -23.94 -24.92 1.53
C ASP A 268 -24.45 -24.02 0.38
N GLY A 269 -23.56 -23.70 -0.57
CA GLY A 269 -23.84 -22.85 -1.72
C GLY A 269 -23.87 -21.33 -1.44
N ASN A 270 -23.89 -20.92 -0.17
CA ASN A 270 -23.93 -19.50 0.24
C ASN A 270 -22.53 -18.92 0.39
N THR A 271 -22.28 -17.74 -0.17
CA THR A 271 -21.02 -17.03 0.02
C THR A 271 -20.95 -16.45 1.42
N ILE A 272 -20.00 -16.90 2.23
CA ILE A 272 -19.85 -16.55 3.65
C ILE A 272 -18.66 -15.64 3.94
N ALA A 273 -17.68 -15.58 3.05
CA ALA A 273 -16.51 -14.72 3.19
C ALA A 273 -15.87 -14.45 1.83
N ALA A 274 -15.11 -13.35 1.76
CA ALA A 274 -14.28 -13.03 0.61
C ALA A 274 -12.99 -12.31 1.01
N ALA A 275 -11.92 -12.54 0.25
CA ALA A 275 -10.67 -11.79 0.31
C ALA A 275 -10.33 -11.25 -1.08
N MET A 276 -10.17 -9.94 -1.20
CA MET A 276 -9.78 -9.26 -2.44
C MET A 276 -8.29 -8.96 -2.46
N HIS A 277 -7.68 -9.33 -3.55
CA HIS A 277 -6.27 -9.05 -3.86
C HIS A 277 -6.17 -8.23 -5.14
N VAL A 278 -5.14 -7.41 -5.22
CA VAL A 278 -4.79 -6.68 -6.46
C VAL A 278 -3.57 -7.33 -7.09
N ILE A 279 -3.68 -7.63 -8.36
CA ILE A 279 -2.64 -8.27 -9.16
C ILE A 279 -1.73 -7.19 -9.72
N GLY A 280 -0.47 -7.17 -9.29
CA GLY A 280 0.58 -6.30 -9.83
C GLY A 280 1.44 -7.02 -10.88
N LYS A 281 2.60 -6.47 -11.19
CA LYS A 281 3.54 -7.04 -12.17
C LYS A 281 4.16 -8.35 -11.68
N ASN A 282 4.65 -8.38 -10.45
CA ASN A 282 5.30 -9.52 -9.80
C ASN A 282 4.83 -9.74 -8.37
N THR A 283 3.85 -8.97 -7.91
CA THR A 283 3.37 -8.96 -6.52
C THR A 283 1.85 -9.06 -6.48
N LEU A 284 1.35 -9.95 -5.63
CA LEU A 284 -0.06 -10.06 -5.28
C LEU A 284 -0.30 -9.29 -3.98
N TYR A 285 -1.13 -8.26 -4.03
CA TYR A 285 -1.41 -7.37 -2.91
C TYR A 285 -2.73 -7.73 -2.22
N GLY A 286 -2.69 -8.29 -1.02
CA GLY A 286 -3.89 -8.49 -0.19
C GLY A 286 -4.45 -7.15 0.29
N ARG A 287 -5.73 -6.89 0.01
CA ARG A 287 -6.34 -5.59 0.30
C ARG A 287 -7.51 -5.63 1.27
N TYR A 288 -8.56 -6.30 0.92
CA TYR A 288 -9.80 -6.28 1.70
C TYR A 288 -10.25 -7.69 2.00
N TRP A 289 -10.81 -7.87 3.18
CA TRP A 289 -11.34 -9.13 3.67
C TRP A 289 -12.59 -8.87 4.50
N GLY A 290 -13.52 -9.82 4.45
CA GLY A 290 -14.61 -9.87 5.40
C GLY A 290 -15.36 -11.18 5.37
N SER A 291 -16.20 -11.36 6.37
CA SER A 291 -16.97 -12.59 6.55
C SER A 291 -18.25 -12.33 7.34
N SER A 292 -19.31 -13.00 6.96
CA SER A 292 -20.60 -12.98 7.68
C SER A 292 -20.57 -13.86 8.93
N LYS A 293 -19.68 -14.84 9.00
CA LYS A 293 -19.55 -15.80 10.11
C LYS A 293 -18.13 -15.80 10.67
N LYS A 294 -18.01 -16.02 11.99
CA LYS A 294 -16.71 -16.27 12.62
C LYS A 294 -16.37 -17.76 12.47
N ILE A 295 -15.42 -18.06 11.62
CA ILE A 295 -14.90 -19.42 11.40
C ILE A 295 -13.40 -19.40 11.62
N ASP A 296 -12.92 -20.23 12.53
CA ASP A 296 -11.50 -20.32 12.87
C ASP A 296 -10.68 -20.66 11.62
N TYR A 297 -9.57 -19.94 11.43
CA TYR A 297 -8.62 -20.08 10.32
C TYR A 297 -9.11 -19.67 8.93
N LEU A 298 -10.40 -19.32 8.73
CA LEU A 298 -10.92 -18.94 7.41
C LEU A 298 -10.21 -17.71 6.85
N HIS A 299 -9.95 -16.72 7.70
CA HIS A 299 -9.13 -15.55 7.33
C HIS A 299 -7.74 -15.95 6.81
N PHE A 300 -7.08 -16.91 7.48
CA PHE A 300 -5.75 -17.36 7.06
C PHE A 300 -5.79 -18.16 5.75
N GLU A 301 -6.83 -18.97 5.58
CA GLU A 301 -7.02 -19.70 4.32
C GLU A 301 -7.16 -18.75 3.14
N LEU A 302 -8.06 -17.76 3.21
CA LEU A 302 -8.34 -16.88 2.07
C LEU A 302 -7.26 -15.82 1.85
N CYS A 303 -6.79 -15.18 2.94
CA CYS A 303 -5.88 -14.06 2.82
C CYS A 303 -4.42 -14.45 2.66
N TYR A 304 -4.02 -15.67 3.08
CA TYR A 304 -2.61 -16.08 3.07
C TYR A 304 -2.37 -17.37 2.28
N TYR A 305 -3.02 -18.48 2.63
CA TYR A 305 -2.67 -19.76 2.01
C TYR A 305 -3.07 -19.83 0.54
N GLN A 306 -4.27 -19.42 0.21
CA GLN A 306 -4.73 -19.37 -1.17
C GLN A 306 -3.97 -18.30 -1.99
N ALA A 307 -3.61 -17.16 -1.37
CA ALA A 307 -2.81 -16.14 -2.03
C ALA A 307 -1.40 -16.64 -2.34
N ILE A 308 -0.73 -17.35 -1.40
CA ILE A 308 0.57 -17.98 -1.62
C ILE A 308 0.49 -19.05 -2.73
N GLU A 309 -0.52 -19.93 -2.65
CA GLU A 309 -0.71 -21.00 -3.63
C GLU A 309 -0.93 -20.43 -5.03
N TRP A 310 -1.79 -19.41 -5.15
CA TRP A 310 -2.01 -18.70 -6.41
C TRP A 310 -0.72 -18.02 -6.92
N ALA A 311 0.05 -17.38 -6.05
CA ALA A 311 1.30 -16.72 -6.42
C ALA A 311 2.35 -17.74 -6.93
N ILE A 312 2.46 -18.92 -6.30
CA ILE A 312 3.35 -19.99 -6.78
C ILE A 312 2.94 -20.46 -8.16
N VAL A 313 1.66 -20.80 -8.36
CA VAL A 313 1.13 -21.31 -9.64
C VAL A 313 1.32 -20.31 -10.78
N ASN A 314 1.20 -19.01 -10.49
CA ASN A 314 1.31 -17.95 -11.48
C ASN A 314 2.72 -17.31 -11.54
N ASN A 315 3.73 -17.88 -10.86
CA ASN A 315 5.12 -17.40 -10.81
C ASN A 315 5.26 -15.95 -10.32
N TYR A 316 4.45 -15.55 -9.35
CA TYR A 316 4.60 -14.27 -8.68
C TYR A 316 5.70 -14.33 -7.63
N GLU A 317 6.49 -13.26 -7.53
CA GLU A 317 7.64 -13.19 -6.62
C GLU A 317 7.22 -12.89 -5.19
N PHE A 318 6.20 -12.02 -4.99
CA PHE A 318 5.80 -11.57 -3.68
C PHE A 318 4.28 -11.68 -3.44
N VAL A 319 3.92 -11.88 -2.17
CA VAL A 319 2.56 -11.66 -1.65
C VAL A 319 2.65 -10.69 -0.48
N GLU A 320 1.99 -9.54 -0.59
CA GLU A 320 1.84 -8.59 0.49
C GLU A 320 0.50 -8.82 1.21
N GLY A 321 0.57 -9.09 2.51
CA GLY A 321 -0.62 -9.42 3.31
C GLY A 321 -1.27 -8.21 4.02
N GLY A 322 -1.03 -6.97 3.56
CA GLY A 322 -1.49 -5.73 4.21
C GLY A 322 -0.59 -5.28 5.37
N ALA A 323 -0.92 -4.11 5.98
CA ALA A 323 0.00 -3.34 6.82
C ALA A 323 0.38 -3.99 8.15
N GLN A 324 -0.47 -4.78 8.81
CA GLN A 324 -0.24 -5.22 10.18
C GLN A 324 -0.41 -6.73 10.37
N GLY A 325 0.20 -7.28 11.43
CA GLY A 325 -0.11 -8.58 11.99
C GLY A 325 1.08 -9.54 12.12
N PRO A 326 1.67 -9.67 13.32
CA PRO A 326 2.78 -10.62 13.59
C PRO A 326 2.37 -12.09 13.40
N HIS A 327 1.07 -12.41 13.39
CA HIS A 327 0.56 -13.74 13.08
C HIS A 327 0.94 -14.21 11.65
N LYS A 328 1.30 -13.29 10.74
CA LYS A 328 1.78 -13.57 9.39
C LYS A 328 3.13 -14.29 9.40
N ILE A 329 4.01 -14.00 10.36
CA ILE A 329 5.34 -14.61 10.49
C ILE A 329 5.22 -16.14 10.48
N GLN A 330 4.29 -16.68 11.25
CA GLN A 330 4.09 -18.13 11.37
C GLN A 330 3.67 -18.80 10.04
N ARG A 331 3.27 -18.01 9.05
CA ARG A 331 2.75 -18.42 7.73
C ARG A 331 3.72 -18.12 6.59
N GLY A 332 4.97 -17.77 6.93
CA GLY A 332 6.03 -17.57 5.94
C GLY A 332 6.20 -16.13 5.46
N TYR A 333 5.45 -15.18 6.02
CA TYR A 333 5.67 -13.76 5.74
C TYR A 333 6.76 -13.23 6.67
N LEU A 334 7.80 -12.65 6.11
CA LEU A 334 8.90 -12.07 6.87
C LEU A 334 8.81 -10.55 6.87
N PRO A 335 9.43 -9.90 7.88
CA PRO A 335 9.43 -8.44 7.95
C PRO A 335 10.30 -7.85 6.85
N GLU A 336 9.72 -6.90 6.12
CA GLU A 336 10.37 -6.07 5.11
C GLU A 336 10.30 -4.61 5.54
N LYS A 337 11.39 -3.88 5.33
CA LYS A 337 11.44 -2.45 5.63
C LYS A 337 10.57 -1.66 4.66
N THR A 338 9.80 -0.73 5.20
CA THR A 338 9.11 0.30 4.42
C THR A 338 9.75 1.66 4.70
N TYR A 339 9.69 2.54 3.73
CA TYR A 339 10.33 3.84 3.81
C TYR A 339 9.30 4.96 3.60
N SER A 340 9.48 6.02 4.37
CA SER A 340 8.75 7.27 4.19
C SER A 340 9.71 8.43 4.39
N SER A 341 9.45 9.53 3.69
CA SER A 341 10.29 10.74 3.79
C SER A 341 9.45 11.91 4.22
N HIS A 342 9.94 12.70 5.18
CA HIS A 342 9.18 13.74 5.83
C HIS A 342 9.97 15.05 5.83
N TYR A 343 9.36 16.12 5.38
CA TYR A 343 9.87 17.47 5.54
C TYR A 343 8.96 18.27 6.47
N ILE A 344 9.53 18.93 7.46
CA ILE A 344 8.81 19.75 8.44
C ILE A 344 9.34 21.18 8.30
N ALA A 345 8.45 22.15 8.11
CA ALA A 345 8.83 23.54 7.88
C ALA A 345 9.55 24.16 9.08
N ASN A 346 8.99 23.98 10.29
CA ASN A 346 9.61 24.45 11.52
C ASN A 346 10.88 23.67 11.84
N GLU A 347 12.02 24.35 11.87
CA GLU A 347 13.33 23.73 12.04
C GLU A 347 13.53 23.09 13.42
N ASN A 348 13.07 23.74 14.48
CA ASN A 348 13.19 23.19 15.84
C ASN A 348 12.38 21.90 15.98
N PHE A 349 11.15 21.90 15.45
CA PHE A 349 10.31 20.73 15.46
C PHE A 349 10.85 19.63 14.54
N ARG A 350 11.40 19.98 13.38
CA ARG A 350 12.09 19.03 12.49
C ARG A 350 13.26 18.33 13.20
N ASN A 351 14.05 19.05 13.99
CA ASN A 351 15.15 18.49 14.76
C ASN A 351 14.65 17.51 15.84
N ALA A 352 13.59 17.87 16.58
CA ALA A 352 12.99 16.99 17.57
C ALA A 352 12.43 15.69 16.93
N VAL A 353 11.75 15.80 15.79
CA VAL A 353 11.28 14.64 15.02
C VAL A 353 12.43 13.79 14.51
N LYS A 354 13.55 14.40 14.09
CA LYS A 354 14.75 13.68 13.65
C LYS A 354 15.33 12.80 14.77
N GLU A 355 15.43 13.32 15.98
CA GLU A 355 15.91 12.55 17.13
C GLU A 355 14.97 11.37 17.45
N PHE A 356 13.67 11.62 17.44
CA PHE A 356 12.66 10.56 17.61
C PHE A 356 12.81 9.46 16.53
N LEU A 357 12.96 9.82 15.27
CA LEU A 357 13.11 8.87 14.16
C LEU A 357 14.39 8.04 14.25
N ASN A 358 15.49 8.62 14.75
CA ASN A 358 16.73 7.89 14.96
C ASN A 358 16.56 6.76 16.01
N GLU A 359 15.79 7.02 17.07
CA GLU A 359 15.50 5.99 18.07
C GLU A 359 14.49 4.95 17.57
N GLU A 360 13.43 5.37 16.86
CA GLU A 360 12.45 4.48 16.23
C GLU A 360 13.15 3.52 15.26
N GLU A 361 14.08 4.00 14.44
CA GLU A 361 14.83 3.18 13.49
C GLU A 361 15.65 2.09 14.19
N LYS A 362 16.32 2.40 15.30
CA LYS A 362 17.09 1.41 16.09
C LYS A 362 16.19 0.29 16.59
N ILE A 363 14.99 0.64 17.09
CA ILE A 363 14.01 -0.31 17.61
C ILE A 363 13.54 -1.23 16.47
N ILE A 364 13.10 -0.66 15.35
CA ILE A 364 12.60 -1.43 14.21
C ILE A 364 13.68 -2.36 13.65
N ASN A 365 14.91 -1.86 13.47
CA ASN A 365 16.02 -2.68 12.99
C ASN A 365 16.31 -3.86 13.92
N ARG A 366 16.29 -3.64 15.24
CA ARG A 366 16.45 -4.69 16.22
C ARG A 366 15.31 -5.72 16.15
N ASP A 367 14.07 -5.27 16.04
CA ASP A 367 12.90 -6.15 16.00
C ASP A 367 12.90 -7.01 14.74
N ILE A 368 13.22 -6.45 13.57
CA ILE A 368 13.41 -7.19 12.31
C ILE A 368 14.51 -8.26 12.47
N GLN A 369 15.64 -7.92 13.07
CA GLN A 369 16.73 -8.88 13.34
C GLN A 369 16.28 -10.00 14.27
N ILE A 370 15.57 -9.69 15.33
CA ILE A 370 15.04 -10.68 16.28
C ILE A 370 14.08 -11.62 15.57
N ILE A 371 13.15 -11.09 14.77
CA ILE A 371 12.18 -11.90 14.02
C ILE A 371 12.91 -12.84 13.05
N ASN A 372 13.82 -12.31 12.24
CA ASN A 372 14.56 -13.11 11.27
C ASN A 372 15.44 -14.19 11.91
N ASN A 373 16.05 -13.88 13.07
CA ASN A 373 16.96 -14.80 13.73
C ASN A 373 16.26 -15.80 14.67
N LYS A 374 15.17 -15.40 15.37
CA LYS A 374 14.57 -16.23 16.42
C LYS A 374 13.18 -16.76 16.07
N PHE A 375 12.41 -16.03 15.25
CA PHE A 375 11.00 -16.32 14.99
C PHE A 375 10.69 -16.71 13.55
N THR A 376 11.71 -16.77 12.68
CA THR A 376 11.52 -17.24 11.29
C THR A 376 10.88 -18.62 11.29
N PRO A 377 9.86 -18.85 10.44
CA PRO A 377 9.23 -20.16 10.30
C PRO A 377 10.04 -21.11 9.43
N PHE A 378 11.04 -20.62 8.72
CA PHE A 378 11.84 -21.39 7.78
C PHE A 378 12.93 -22.21 8.48
N LYS A 379 13.31 -23.33 7.88
CA LYS A 379 14.47 -24.11 8.30
C LYS A 379 15.72 -23.24 8.18
N ARG A 380 16.64 -23.40 9.10
CA ARG A 380 18.00 -22.88 8.96
C ARG A 380 18.79 -23.87 8.10
N ASN A 381 19.43 -23.38 7.08
CA ASN A 381 20.43 -24.16 6.34
C ASN A 381 21.65 -24.40 7.20
#